data_b50c48dfa513a943742fa920124ef60a
#
_entry.id   b50c48dfa513a943742fa920124ef60a
#
_cell.length_a   1.000
_cell.length_b   1.000
_cell.length_c   1.000
_cell.angle_alpha   90.00
_cell.angle_beta   90.00
_cell.angle_gamma   90.00
#
_symmetry.space_group_name_H-M   'P 1'
#
loop_
_entity.id
_entity.type
_entity.pdbx_description
1 polymer ?
#
loop_
_entity_poly.entity_id
_entity_poly.type
_entity_poly.pdbx_seq_one_letter_code
_entity_poly.pdbx_strand_id
1 'polypeptide(L)'
;MTKKILAITLCFLFSLCLFSVSHADNADVVPKGVFNANSSSYFYLPIKKQFDTGGHTEDLAVDFNATLGSNAFPALSLVEAGFGMPPGSANVGNSITDFEYHIKKEEILLAYGLTDRLTVGIMIPYLWQKNEVKAKLDTSKATVGKSVAFNTLAPLGFMDTVPLTKKDVQDLLGKGMDINGDGTVDIPGYGIKKFDTWSDDGIGDIEVGVKYQYFKSERWKLAFASGVRFPTGEVDDPDNLVDLAFGYSNYTLLFRSQNDYNGIKNLTLNATLIYELVLPDSQSKRVPDDVNRPITSNKENVDRDVGDLIEFKLSGGYTFAKGFNVSLLYDFQYASRDQVTGDSDFIYESLEDETDFKAHEYTVGISYSTIPLFVEKKFSVPLVASLSYRNRFAGANVTKSQYINFGLQLYF
;
A
#
# COMPACT_ATOMS: atom_id res chain seq x y z
N MET A 1 0.81 -23.78 -7.44
CA MET A 1 1.05 -22.52 -8.15
C MET A 1 -0.22 -21.63 -8.26
N THR A 2 -1.30 -21.99 -7.61
CA THR A 2 -2.64 -21.37 -7.74
C THR A 2 -3.16 -20.67 -6.48
N LYS A 3 -2.35 -20.52 -5.42
CA LYS A 3 -2.79 -19.95 -4.15
C LYS A 3 -2.66 -18.42 -4.03
N LYS A 4 -2.12 -17.73 -5.05
CA LYS A 4 -1.66 -16.35 -4.92
C LYS A 4 -2.57 -15.26 -5.50
N ILE A 5 -3.64 -15.57 -6.23
CA ILE A 5 -4.38 -14.54 -7.00
C ILE A 5 -5.29 -13.65 -6.15
N LEU A 6 -5.72 -14.07 -4.97
CA LEU A 6 -6.68 -13.30 -4.15
C LEU A 6 -6.05 -12.49 -3.01
N ALA A 7 -4.91 -12.90 -2.51
CA ALA A 7 -4.21 -12.20 -1.44
C ALA A 7 -3.64 -10.83 -1.85
N ILE A 8 -3.55 -10.57 -3.15
CA ILE A 8 -2.78 -9.46 -3.70
C ILE A 8 -3.45 -8.11 -3.55
N THR A 9 -4.76 -8.05 -3.54
CA THR A 9 -5.47 -6.78 -3.35
C THR A 9 -5.32 -6.23 -1.92
N LEU A 10 -5.04 -7.08 -0.94
CA LEU A 10 -4.94 -6.70 0.47
C LEU A 10 -3.53 -6.31 0.92
N CYS A 11 -2.48 -6.94 0.39
CA CYS A 11 -1.11 -6.71 0.87
C CYS A 11 -0.45 -5.41 0.40
N PHE A 12 -1.06 -4.73 -0.58
CA PHE A 12 -0.43 -3.57 -1.22
C PHE A 12 -0.41 -2.29 -0.39
N LEU A 13 -1.19 -2.20 0.67
CA LEU A 13 -1.48 -0.94 1.34
C LEU A 13 -0.59 -0.63 2.55
N PHE A 14 0.04 -1.61 3.13
CA PHE A 14 0.78 -1.44 4.38
C PHE A 14 2.05 -0.58 4.29
N SER A 15 2.46 -0.18 3.10
CA SER A 15 3.76 0.46 2.91
C SER A 15 3.75 1.98 2.79
N LEU A 16 2.59 2.61 2.77
CA LEU A 16 2.50 4.06 2.48
C LEU A 16 2.39 4.97 3.70
N CYS A 17 2.17 4.41 4.89
CA CYS A 17 2.03 5.22 6.10
C CYS A 17 3.35 5.37 6.83
N LEU A 18 4.15 6.33 6.42
CA LEU A 18 5.35 6.66 7.16
C LEU A 18 5.48 8.16 7.31
N PHE A 19 5.37 8.59 8.56
CA PHE A 19 5.91 9.86 8.99
C PHE A 19 7.41 9.87 8.74
N SER A 20 7.84 10.44 7.66
CA SER A 20 9.24 10.78 7.54
C SER A 20 9.37 12.24 7.19
N VAL A 21 9.39 13.06 8.22
CA VAL A 21 10.12 14.31 8.12
C VAL A 21 11.56 13.90 7.84
N SER A 22 12.25 14.51 6.90
CA SER A 22 13.65 14.22 6.56
C SER A 22 14.66 14.55 7.69
N HIS A 23 14.16 14.91 8.85
CA HIS A 23 14.83 14.83 10.13
C HIS A 23 14.26 13.61 10.83
N ALA A 24 15.13 12.70 11.24
CA ALA A 24 14.77 11.61 12.14
C ALA A 24 13.73 12.11 13.15
N ASP A 25 12.78 11.27 13.47
CA ASP A 25 11.77 11.53 14.52
C ASP A 25 12.49 11.95 15.82
N ASN A 26 12.89 13.21 15.92
CA ASN A 26 13.70 13.69 17.03
C ASN A 26 12.90 13.86 18.31
N ALA A 27 13.58 13.90 19.45
CA ALA A 27 12.96 14.11 20.76
C ALA A 27 12.62 15.58 21.06
N ASP A 28 12.79 16.51 20.13
CA ASP A 28 12.44 17.90 20.35
C ASP A 28 10.92 18.14 20.31
N VAL A 29 10.50 19.09 21.12
CA VAL A 29 9.12 19.60 21.20
C VAL A 29 9.06 21.02 20.69
N VAL A 30 7.91 21.44 20.21
CA VAL A 30 7.66 22.83 19.82
C VAL A 30 7.65 23.69 21.09
N PRO A 31 8.39 24.82 21.13
CA PRO A 31 8.41 25.71 22.30
C PRO A 31 7.01 26.20 22.68
N LYS A 32 6.79 26.46 23.97
CA LYS A 32 5.51 26.98 24.47
C LYS A 32 5.05 28.21 23.69
N GLY A 33 3.79 28.18 23.23
CA GLY A 33 3.15 29.30 22.54
C GLY A 33 3.55 29.43 21.07
N VAL A 34 4.38 28.52 20.53
CA VAL A 34 4.81 28.52 19.13
C VAL A 34 3.97 27.55 18.34
N PHE A 35 3.56 27.93 17.14
CA PHE A 35 3.00 27.06 16.14
C PHE A 35 4.11 26.56 15.21
N ASN A 36 4.00 25.32 14.79
CA ASN A 36 4.82 24.71 13.75
C ASN A 36 3.91 24.19 12.64
N ALA A 37 4.16 24.61 11.41
CA ALA A 37 3.55 24.06 10.21
C ALA A 37 4.62 23.37 9.39
N ASN A 38 4.41 22.10 9.04
CA ASN A 38 5.30 21.33 8.20
C ASN A 38 4.50 20.78 7.01
N SER A 39 5.02 20.97 5.80
CA SER A 39 4.54 20.37 4.56
C SER A 39 5.63 19.45 4.01
N SER A 40 5.28 18.22 3.69
CA SER A 40 6.17 17.22 3.13
C SER A 40 5.57 16.61 1.87
N SER A 41 6.25 16.81 0.75
CA SER A 41 5.84 16.31 -0.58
C SER A 41 6.68 15.09 -0.95
N TYR A 42 6.03 13.96 -1.20
CA TYR A 42 6.66 12.70 -1.57
C TYR A 42 6.36 12.38 -3.03
N PHE A 43 7.41 12.19 -3.80
CA PHE A 43 7.35 11.83 -5.22
C PHE A 43 7.94 10.44 -5.40
N TYR A 44 7.06 9.44 -5.47
CA TYR A 44 7.49 8.06 -5.70
C TYR A 44 7.97 7.89 -7.14
N LEU A 45 9.09 7.20 -7.30
CA LEU A 45 9.49 6.70 -8.61
C LEU A 45 8.51 5.58 -9.01
N PRO A 46 8.26 5.38 -10.33
CA PRO A 46 7.32 4.34 -10.76
C PRO A 46 7.63 2.97 -10.14
N ILE A 47 6.65 2.38 -9.46
CA ILE A 47 6.81 1.10 -8.76
C ILE A 47 6.28 0.00 -9.68
N LYS A 48 7.14 -0.97 -10.02
CA LYS A 48 6.82 -2.11 -10.90
C LYS A 48 7.07 -3.45 -10.23
N LYS A 49 7.73 -3.45 -9.07
CA LYS A 49 8.21 -4.65 -8.39
C LYS A 49 7.86 -4.66 -6.93
N GLN A 50 7.83 -5.87 -6.38
CA GLN A 50 7.67 -6.14 -4.96
C GLN A 50 8.73 -7.15 -4.50
N PHE A 51 8.81 -7.33 -3.18
CA PHE A 51 9.49 -8.46 -2.57
C PHE A 51 8.44 -9.51 -2.21
N ASP A 52 8.65 -10.76 -2.66
CA ASP A 52 7.82 -11.91 -2.28
C ASP A 52 8.04 -12.32 -0.81
N THR A 53 7.33 -13.34 -0.35
CA THR A 53 7.47 -13.90 1.01
C THR A 53 8.91 -14.36 1.33
N GLY A 54 9.68 -14.77 0.33
CA GLY A 54 11.08 -15.18 0.43
C GLY A 54 12.08 -14.02 0.38
N GLY A 55 11.61 -12.79 0.14
CA GLY A 55 12.45 -11.60 -0.05
C GLY A 55 13.08 -11.47 -1.43
N HIS A 56 12.65 -12.26 -2.41
CA HIS A 56 13.09 -12.10 -3.79
C HIS A 56 12.26 -11.04 -4.50
N THR A 57 12.86 -10.37 -5.45
CA THR A 57 12.18 -9.34 -6.23
C THR A 57 11.39 -9.97 -7.38
N GLU A 58 10.10 -9.66 -7.47
CA GLU A 58 9.20 -10.08 -8.56
C GLU A 58 8.39 -8.89 -9.10
N ASP A 59 7.66 -9.11 -10.21
CA ASP A 59 6.80 -8.08 -10.80
C ASP A 59 5.49 -7.95 -9.99
N LEU A 60 4.92 -6.74 -9.88
CA LEU A 60 3.68 -6.50 -9.14
C LEU A 60 2.49 -7.31 -9.64
N ALA A 61 2.42 -7.56 -10.93
CA ALA A 61 1.31 -8.28 -11.55
C ALA A 61 1.57 -9.79 -11.70
N VAL A 62 2.54 -10.38 -10.97
CA VAL A 62 2.94 -11.79 -11.15
C VAL A 62 1.75 -12.74 -11.03
N ASP A 63 0.85 -12.51 -10.09
CA ASP A 63 -0.29 -13.37 -9.83
C ASP A 63 -1.43 -13.18 -10.84
N PHE A 64 -1.44 -12.08 -11.56
CA PHE A 64 -2.35 -11.86 -12.70
C PHE A 64 -1.84 -12.50 -14.00
N ASN A 65 -0.65 -13.07 -14.00
CA ASN A 65 -0.04 -13.78 -15.13
C ASN A 65 -0.31 -15.28 -15.01
N ALA A 66 -1.53 -15.71 -15.41
CA ALA A 66 -2.01 -17.07 -15.22
C ALA A 66 -2.74 -17.61 -16.45
N THR A 67 -2.84 -18.94 -16.53
CA THR A 67 -3.73 -19.60 -17.48
C THR A 67 -5.18 -19.43 -17.02
N LEU A 68 -6.01 -18.87 -17.88
CA LEU A 68 -7.43 -18.61 -17.62
C LEU A 68 -8.24 -19.88 -17.94
N GLY A 69 -8.18 -20.87 -17.06
CA GLY A 69 -8.87 -22.15 -17.14
C GLY A 69 -10.11 -22.21 -16.26
N SER A 70 -10.59 -23.45 -16.00
CA SER A 70 -11.76 -23.71 -15.15
C SER A 70 -11.59 -23.28 -13.69
N ASN A 71 -10.35 -23.08 -13.23
CA ASN A 71 -10.07 -22.48 -11.92
C ASN A 71 -10.46 -21.00 -11.87
N ALA A 72 -10.21 -20.26 -12.96
CA ALA A 72 -10.60 -18.85 -13.07
C ALA A 72 -12.08 -18.70 -13.49
N PHE A 73 -12.53 -19.55 -14.38
CA PHE A 73 -13.88 -19.55 -14.95
C PHE A 73 -14.54 -20.92 -14.82
N PRO A 74 -15.25 -21.21 -13.72
CA PRO A 74 -15.86 -22.52 -13.47
C PRO A 74 -16.79 -23.02 -14.59
N ALA A 75 -17.41 -22.11 -15.35
CA ALA A 75 -18.23 -22.49 -16.52
C ALA A 75 -17.46 -23.33 -17.57
N LEU A 76 -16.13 -23.23 -17.63
CA LEU A 76 -15.28 -24.05 -18.49
C LEU A 76 -15.30 -25.53 -18.11
N SER A 77 -15.64 -25.90 -16.87
CA SER A 77 -15.83 -27.29 -16.46
C SER A 77 -17.02 -27.96 -17.19
N LEU A 78 -18.02 -27.16 -17.55
CA LEU A 78 -19.16 -27.67 -18.36
C LEU A 78 -18.71 -27.98 -19.79
N VAL A 79 -17.80 -27.19 -20.33
CA VAL A 79 -17.19 -27.45 -21.64
C VAL A 79 -16.34 -28.71 -21.57
N GLU A 80 -15.53 -28.89 -20.52
CA GLU A 80 -14.75 -30.10 -20.30
C GLU A 80 -15.62 -31.34 -20.27
N ALA A 81 -16.69 -31.31 -19.48
CA ALA A 81 -17.63 -32.42 -19.38
C ALA A 81 -18.39 -32.70 -20.70
N GLY A 82 -18.86 -31.64 -21.37
CA GLY A 82 -19.63 -31.74 -22.61
C GLY A 82 -18.84 -32.31 -23.81
N PHE A 83 -17.52 -32.04 -23.83
CA PHE A 83 -16.65 -32.47 -24.94
C PHE A 83 -15.67 -33.57 -24.54
N GLY A 84 -15.79 -34.15 -23.33
CA GLY A 84 -14.92 -35.24 -22.86
C GLY A 84 -13.46 -34.81 -22.69
N MET A 85 -13.23 -33.56 -22.39
CA MET A 85 -11.88 -33.02 -22.11
C MET A 85 -11.43 -33.42 -20.70
N PRO A 86 -10.13 -33.62 -20.46
CA PRO A 86 -9.62 -33.80 -19.10
C PRO A 86 -9.98 -32.63 -18.18
N PRO A 87 -10.34 -32.88 -16.91
CA PRO A 87 -10.59 -31.80 -15.94
C PRO A 87 -9.40 -30.81 -15.84
N GLY A 88 -9.66 -29.51 -15.87
CA GLY A 88 -8.66 -28.44 -15.80
C GLY A 88 -7.95 -28.18 -17.12
N SER A 89 -8.33 -28.86 -18.24
CA SER A 89 -7.69 -28.68 -19.56
C SER A 89 -8.31 -27.56 -20.40
N ALA A 90 -9.55 -27.19 -20.13
CA ALA A 90 -10.21 -26.09 -20.83
C ALA A 90 -9.63 -24.76 -20.38
N ASN A 91 -9.17 -23.95 -21.33
CA ASN A 91 -8.68 -22.59 -21.05
C ASN A 91 -8.91 -21.66 -22.24
N VAL A 92 -9.11 -20.39 -21.96
CA VAL A 92 -9.34 -19.35 -22.96
C VAL A 92 -8.05 -18.61 -23.35
N GLY A 93 -6.91 -19.02 -22.80
CA GLY A 93 -5.59 -18.45 -23.02
C GLY A 93 -4.90 -18.06 -21.72
N ASN A 94 -3.77 -17.35 -21.86
CA ASN A 94 -3.00 -16.83 -20.73
C ASN A 94 -3.23 -15.33 -20.58
N SER A 95 -3.43 -14.88 -19.35
CA SER A 95 -3.35 -13.47 -19.01
C SER A 95 -1.88 -13.05 -18.96
N ILE A 96 -1.54 -11.92 -19.60
CA ILE A 96 -0.24 -11.26 -19.53
C ILE A 96 -0.49 -9.83 -19.06
N THR A 97 -0.12 -9.56 -17.83
CA THR A 97 -0.44 -8.30 -17.14
C THR A 97 0.82 -7.66 -16.58
N ASP A 98 0.88 -6.35 -16.67
CA ASP A 98 1.93 -5.51 -16.09
C ASP A 98 1.27 -4.35 -15.32
N PHE A 99 1.74 -4.09 -14.10
CA PHE A 99 1.31 -2.98 -13.24
C PHE A 99 2.44 -1.99 -13.04
N GLU A 100 2.07 -0.71 -13.07
CA GLU A 100 2.98 0.38 -12.74
C GLU A 100 2.25 1.38 -11.84
N TYR A 101 2.68 1.48 -10.55
CA TYR A 101 2.12 2.45 -9.62
C TYR A 101 2.84 3.78 -9.71
N HIS A 102 2.06 4.84 -9.86
CA HIS A 102 2.49 6.22 -9.77
C HIS A 102 1.82 6.85 -8.55
N ILE A 103 2.63 7.26 -7.58
CA ILE A 103 2.13 7.78 -6.31
C ILE A 103 2.79 9.13 -6.04
N LYS A 104 1.98 10.09 -5.64
CA LYS A 104 2.42 11.33 -5.02
C LYS A 104 1.66 11.48 -3.70
N LYS A 105 2.35 11.88 -2.64
CA LYS A 105 1.72 12.15 -1.34
C LYS A 105 2.16 13.51 -0.83
N GLU A 106 1.23 14.25 -0.25
CA GLU A 106 1.47 15.47 0.50
C GLU A 106 1.03 15.25 1.94
N GLU A 107 1.87 15.61 2.91
CA GLU A 107 1.52 15.58 4.33
C GLU A 107 1.60 16.99 4.90
N ILE A 108 0.55 17.43 5.56
CA ILE A 108 0.51 18.67 6.31
C ILE A 108 0.42 18.35 7.79
N LEU A 109 1.47 18.68 8.53
CA LEU A 109 1.51 18.58 9.99
C LEU A 109 1.41 19.97 10.59
N LEU A 110 0.42 20.17 11.45
CA LEU A 110 0.27 21.36 12.29
C LEU A 110 0.49 20.97 13.74
N ALA A 111 1.39 21.64 14.43
CA ALA A 111 1.72 21.35 15.81
C ALA A 111 1.80 22.63 16.65
N TYR A 112 1.48 22.52 17.94
CA TYR A 112 1.49 23.63 18.87
C TYR A 112 2.15 23.24 20.19
N GLY A 113 3.04 24.09 20.67
CA GLY A 113 3.69 23.94 21.97
C GLY A 113 2.77 24.38 23.10
N LEU A 114 2.14 23.43 23.80
CA LEU A 114 1.32 23.73 24.98
C LEU A 114 2.18 24.15 26.18
N THR A 115 3.33 23.48 26.36
CA THR A 115 4.35 23.80 27.36
C THR A 115 5.72 23.64 26.75
N ASP A 116 6.80 23.99 27.49
CA ASP A 116 8.18 23.77 27.03
C ASP A 116 8.56 22.27 26.91
N ARG A 117 7.64 21.37 27.26
CA ARG A 117 7.83 19.90 27.20
C ARG A 117 6.71 19.15 26.52
N LEU A 118 5.62 19.82 26.16
CA LEU A 118 4.42 19.17 25.60
C LEU A 118 4.00 19.86 24.32
N THR A 119 3.95 19.10 23.25
CA THR A 119 3.42 19.48 21.93
C THR A 119 2.19 18.65 21.61
N VAL A 120 1.19 19.29 20.99
CA VAL A 120 0.05 18.60 20.35
C VAL A 120 0.11 18.84 18.86
N GLY A 121 -0.40 17.91 18.07
CA GLY A 121 -0.37 18.05 16.61
C GLY A 121 -1.43 17.24 15.91
N ILE A 122 -1.68 17.65 14.66
CA ILE A 122 -2.54 16.96 13.70
C ILE A 122 -1.78 16.83 12.39
N MET A 123 -1.85 15.66 11.76
CA MET A 123 -1.28 15.38 10.45
C MET A 123 -2.38 14.95 9.50
N ILE A 124 -2.39 15.55 8.32
CA ILE A 124 -3.38 15.33 7.26
C ILE A 124 -2.62 14.92 6.00
N PRO A 125 -2.73 13.67 5.55
CA PRO A 125 -2.15 13.23 4.28
C PRO A 125 -3.14 13.41 3.13
N TYR A 126 -2.63 13.75 1.96
CA TYR A 126 -3.35 13.75 0.71
C TYR A 126 -2.56 12.98 -0.35
N LEU A 127 -3.20 12.07 -1.07
CA LEU A 127 -2.57 11.16 -2.00
C LEU A 127 -3.15 11.35 -3.40
N TRP A 128 -2.29 11.26 -4.41
CA TRP A 128 -2.63 11.06 -5.82
C TRP A 128 -2.06 9.71 -6.21
N GLN A 129 -2.92 8.82 -6.69
CA GLN A 129 -2.53 7.45 -7.00
C GLN A 129 -3.02 7.07 -8.38
N LYS A 130 -2.19 6.32 -9.12
CA LYS A 130 -2.52 5.72 -10.39
C LYS A 130 -1.89 4.34 -10.47
N ASN A 131 -2.67 3.35 -10.85
CA ASN A 131 -2.19 2.05 -11.28
C ASN A 131 -2.33 1.97 -12.80
N GLU A 132 -1.22 2.04 -13.54
CA GLU A 132 -1.23 1.83 -14.99
C GLU A 132 -1.23 0.33 -15.29
N VAL A 133 -2.33 -0.14 -15.89
CA VAL A 133 -2.59 -1.55 -16.16
C VAL A 133 -2.42 -1.84 -17.64
N LYS A 134 -1.46 -2.72 -17.97
CA LYS A 134 -1.26 -3.25 -19.32
C LYS A 134 -1.61 -4.73 -19.32
N ALA A 135 -2.80 -5.09 -19.78
CA ALA A 135 -3.28 -6.46 -19.82
C ALA A 135 -3.52 -6.92 -21.26
N LYS A 136 -3.04 -8.12 -21.57
CA LYS A 136 -3.22 -8.82 -22.86
C LYS A 136 -3.70 -10.24 -22.61
N LEU A 137 -4.45 -10.79 -23.57
CA LEU A 137 -4.81 -12.19 -23.62
C LEU A 137 -3.97 -12.86 -24.72
N ASP A 138 -3.12 -13.82 -24.32
CA ASP A 138 -2.39 -14.69 -25.26
C ASP A 138 -3.21 -15.97 -25.47
N THR A 139 -3.80 -16.11 -26.65
CA THR A 139 -4.63 -17.25 -27.05
C THR A 139 -3.87 -18.34 -27.81
N SER A 140 -2.55 -18.23 -27.93
CA SER A 140 -1.72 -19.19 -28.70
C SER A 140 -1.83 -20.63 -28.18
N LYS A 141 -2.16 -20.80 -26.89
CA LYS A 141 -2.37 -22.10 -26.22
C LYS A 141 -3.80 -22.29 -25.74
N ALA A 142 -4.75 -21.47 -26.19
CA ALA A 142 -6.15 -21.63 -25.85
C ALA A 142 -6.69 -22.97 -26.39
N THR A 143 -7.44 -23.64 -25.54
CA THR A 143 -8.12 -24.90 -25.91
C THR A 143 -9.61 -24.70 -26.15
N VAL A 144 -10.16 -23.54 -25.79
CA VAL A 144 -11.57 -23.19 -25.95
C VAL A 144 -11.69 -21.84 -26.66
N GLY A 145 -12.69 -21.74 -27.53
CA GLY A 145 -13.05 -20.53 -28.27
C GLY A 145 -14.56 -20.40 -28.45
N LYS A 146 -15.01 -19.36 -29.13
CA LYS A 146 -16.39 -19.20 -29.57
C LYS A 146 -16.66 -20.01 -30.85
N SER A 147 -17.76 -20.77 -30.91
CA SER A 147 -18.23 -21.34 -32.15
C SER A 147 -18.79 -20.26 -33.08
N VAL A 148 -18.33 -20.26 -34.32
CA VAL A 148 -18.79 -19.29 -35.33
C VAL A 148 -20.24 -19.60 -35.75
N ALA A 149 -20.60 -20.89 -35.80
CA ALA A 149 -21.91 -21.31 -36.27
C ALA A 149 -23.05 -21.10 -35.27
N PHE A 150 -22.76 -21.30 -33.98
CA PHE A 150 -23.79 -21.31 -32.92
C PHE A 150 -23.53 -20.27 -31.81
N ASN A 151 -22.51 -19.47 -31.97
CA ASN A 151 -22.09 -18.46 -30.96
C ASN A 151 -21.98 -19.03 -29.53
N THR A 152 -21.57 -20.29 -29.40
CA THR A 152 -21.39 -21.02 -28.15
C THR A 152 -19.90 -21.19 -27.81
N LEU A 153 -19.55 -21.47 -26.55
CA LEU A 153 -18.22 -21.92 -26.21
C LEU A 153 -17.99 -23.33 -26.69
N ALA A 154 -16.93 -23.58 -27.45
CA ALA A 154 -16.54 -24.85 -27.99
C ALA A 154 -15.02 -25.06 -27.96
N PRO A 155 -14.49 -26.28 -27.84
CA PRO A 155 -13.07 -26.58 -27.96
C PRO A 155 -12.54 -26.20 -29.35
N LEU A 156 -11.36 -25.58 -29.38
CA LEU A 156 -10.62 -25.30 -30.62
C LEU A 156 -10.26 -26.62 -31.31
N GLY A 157 -10.36 -26.65 -32.63
CA GLY A 157 -10.03 -27.83 -33.44
C GLY A 157 -11.14 -28.85 -33.63
N PHE A 158 -12.27 -28.76 -32.91
CA PHE A 158 -13.43 -29.64 -33.09
C PHE A 158 -14.55 -29.00 -33.90
N MET A 159 -14.61 -27.69 -33.93
CA MET A 159 -15.58 -26.88 -34.64
C MET A 159 -14.88 -25.67 -35.25
N ASP A 160 -15.58 -25.00 -36.16
CA ASP A 160 -15.13 -23.67 -36.65
C ASP A 160 -15.30 -22.66 -35.49
N THR A 161 -14.21 -22.38 -34.80
CA THR A 161 -14.16 -21.54 -33.58
C THR A 161 -13.15 -20.41 -33.73
N VAL A 162 -13.41 -19.31 -33.05
CA VAL A 162 -12.50 -18.17 -32.89
C VAL A 162 -12.09 -18.04 -31.42
N PRO A 163 -10.81 -17.70 -31.12
CA PRO A 163 -10.38 -17.45 -29.74
C PRO A 163 -11.20 -16.33 -29.09
N LEU A 164 -11.34 -16.38 -27.76
CA LEU A 164 -11.93 -15.28 -27.01
C LEU A 164 -11.03 -14.04 -27.12
N THR A 165 -11.66 -12.88 -27.06
CA THR A 165 -10.97 -11.58 -27.02
C THR A 165 -10.76 -11.09 -25.59
N LYS A 166 -9.90 -10.09 -25.39
CA LYS A 166 -9.79 -9.38 -24.11
C LYS A 166 -11.16 -8.89 -23.62
N LYS A 167 -12.02 -8.42 -24.53
CA LYS A 167 -13.36 -7.95 -24.18
C LYS A 167 -14.23 -9.09 -23.63
N ASP A 168 -14.17 -10.27 -24.20
CA ASP A 168 -14.95 -11.43 -23.74
C ASP A 168 -14.54 -11.84 -22.33
N VAL A 169 -13.24 -11.86 -22.04
CA VAL A 169 -12.71 -12.12 -20.68
C VAL A 169 -13.15 -11.01 -19.71
N GLN A 170 -13.14 -9.77 -20.14
CA GLN A 170 -13.63 -8.64 -19.34
C GLN A 170 -15.14 -8.74 -19.04
N ASP A 171 -15.93 -9.19 -20.03
CA ASP A 171 -17.37 -9.42 -19.83
C ASP A 171 -17.60 -10.59 -18.85
N LEU A 172 -16.82 -11.67 -18.91
CA LEU A 172 -16.85 -12.77 -17.93
C LEU A 172 -16.52 -12.30 -16.51
N LEU A 173 -15.52 -11.44 -16.34
CA LEU A 173 -15.18 -10.85 -15.03
C LEU A 173 -16.28 -9.92 -14.53
N GLY A 174 -16.91 -9.16 -15.39
CA GLY A 174 -17.90 -8.14 -15.05
C GLY A 174 -19.34 -8.66 -15.06
N LYS A 175 -20.05 -8.31 -16.11
CA LYS A 175 -21.49 -8.54 -16.26
C LYS A 175 -21.88 -9.96 -16.66
N GLY A 176 -20.94 -10.78 -17.13
CA GLY A 176 -21.17 -12.07 -17.75
C GLY A 176 -21.27 -12.01 -19.27
N MET A 177 -21.41 -13.13 -19.88
CA MET A 177 -21.50 -13.31 -21.35
C MET A 177 -22.88 -13.70 -21.81
N ASP A 178 -23.35 -13.02 -22.83
CA ASP A 178 -24.43 -13.44 -23.72
C ASP A 178 -23.77 -14.21 -24.89
N ILE A 179 -23.94 -15.54 -24.91
CA ILE A 179 -23.27 -16.42 -25.88
C ILE A 179 -24.05 -16.50 -27.18
N ASN A 180 -25.38 -16.43 -27.11
CA ASN A 180 -26.27 -16.64 -28.26
C ASN A 180 -26.67 -15.30 -28.93
N GLY A 181 -26.41 -14.16 -28.30
CA GLY A 181 -26.68 -12.81 -28.83
C GLY A 181 -28.15 -12.39 -28.71
N ASP A 182 -28.96 -13.03 -27.85
CA ASP A 182 -30.37 -12.71 -27.65
C ASP A 182 -30.62 -11.55 -26.67
N GLY A 183 -29.55 -11.03 -26.04
CA GLY A 183 -29.59 -9.94 -25.05
C GLY A 183 -29.71 -10.43 -23.60
N THR A 184 -29.78 -11.74 -23.38
CA THR A 184 -29.73 -12.33 -22.03
C THR A 184 -28.33 -12.84 -21.69
N VAL A 185 -28.01 -12.88 -20.40
CA VAL A 185 -26.71 -13.37 -19.92
C VAL A 185 -26.81 -14.88 -19.71
N ASP A 186 -26.09 -15.67 -20.53
CA ASP A 186 -26.03 -17.13 -20.44
C ASP A 186 -25.00 -17.61 -19.40
N ILE A 187 -23.85 -16.89 -19.27
CA ILE A 187 -22.82 -17.15 -18.29
C ILE A 187 -22.74 -15.96 -17.34
N PRO A 188 -23.15 -16.11 -16.08
CA PRO A 188 -23.07 -15.02 -15.11
C PRO A 188 -21.64 -14.52 -14.92
N GLY A 189 -21.46 -13.22 -14.79
CA GLY A 189 -20.19 -12.61 -14.43
C GLY A 189 -19.98 -12.53 -12.92
N TYR A 190 -18.81 -12.09 -12.54
CA TYR A 190 -18.43 -11.96 -11.13
C TYR A 190 -18.76 -10.58 -10.55
N GLY A 191 -19.22 -9.62 -11.37
CA GLY A 191 -19.48 -8.23 -10.93
C GLY A 191 -18.22 -7.44 -10.66
N ILE A 192 -17.08 -7.87 -11.19
CA ILE A 192 -15.80 -7.17 -11.07
C ILE A 192 -15.81 -5.98 -12.04
N LYS A 193 -15.35 -4.82 -11.58
CA LYS A 193 -15.19 -3.62 -12.39
C LYS A 193 -14.18 -3.85 -13.52
N LYS A 194 -14.16 -2.94 -14.47
CA LYS A 194 -13.26 -3.02 -15.62
C LYS A 194 -11.82 -3.12 -15.19
N PHE A 195 -11.13 -4.18 -15.60
CA PHE A 195 -9.71 -4.40 -15.36
C PHE A 195 -8.88 -3.59 -16.35
N ASP A 196 -8.64 -2.33 -15.99
CA ASP A 196 -7.95 -1.33 -16.82
C ASP A 196 -7.23 -0.33 -15.92
N THR A 197 -6.45 0.58 -16.49
CA THR A 197 -5.79 1.66 -15.73
C THR A 197 -6.78 2.38 -14.84
N TRP A 198 -6.42 2.49 -13.56
CA TRP A 198 -7.16 3.21 -12.53
C TRP A 198 -6.36 4.41 -12.04
N SER A 199 -7.04 5.48 -11.65
CA SER A 199 -6.42 6.62 -10.97
C SER A 199 -7.46 7.35 -10.13
N ASP A 200 -7.05 7.81 -8.95
CA ASP A 200 -7.86 8.63 -8.07
C ASP A 200 -6.97 9.47 -7.14
N ASP A 201 -7.59 10.41 -6.41
CA ASP A 201 -6.92 11.21 -5.41
C ASP A 201 -7.84 11.48 -4.21
N GLY A 202 -7.27 11.53 -3.01
CA GLY A 202 -8.05 11.66 -1.80
C GLY A 202 -7.23 11.94 -0.55
N ILE A 203 -7.96 12.23 0.53
CA ILE A 203 -7.39 12.34 1.87
C ILE A 203 -7.12 10.93 2.39
N GLY A 204 -5.95 10.73 2.99
CA GLY A 204 -5.65 9.51 3.74
C GLY A 204 -6.12 9.57 5.20
N ASP A 205 -5.59 8.70 6.03
CA ASP A 205 -5.97 8.63 7.44
C ASP A 205 -5.33 9.77 8.23
N ILE A 206 -6.16 10.57 8.90
CA ILE A 206 -5.74 11.71 9.72
C ILE A 206 -5.21 11.22 11.06
N GLU A 207 -4.09 11.79 11.51
CA GLU A 207 -3.53 11.49 12.82
C GLU A 207 -3.57 12.71 13.75
N VAL A 208 -3.93 12.44 15.01
CA VAL A 208 -3.87 13.43 16.08
C VAL A 208 -3.06 12.87 17.23
N GLY A 209 -2.13 13.66 17.78
CA GLY A 209 -1.25 13.15 18.80
C GLY A 209 -0.64 14.20 19.70
N VAL A 210 0.05 13.70 20.71
CA VAL A 210 0.78 14.49 21.69
C VAL A 210 2.20 13.95 21.81
N LYS A 211 3.16 14.83 22.03
CA LYS A 211 4.56 14.50 22.30
C LYS A 211 4.99 15.14 23.61
N TYR A 212 5.56 14.35 24.51
CA TYR A 212 6.08 14.81 25.80
C TYR A 212 7.57 14.51 25.93
N GLN A 213 8.38 15.58 26.05
CA GLN A 213 9.83 15.49 26.32
C GLN A 213 10.05 15.34 27.82
N TYR A 214 10.16 14.07 28.29
CA TYR A 214 10.29 13.78 29.72
C TYR A 214 11.70 13.96 30.26
N PHE A 215 12.73 13.95 29.38
CA PHE A 215 14.11 14.20 29.75
C PHE A 215 14.82 15.10 28.73
N LYS A 216 15.57 16.08 29.24
CA LYS A 216 16.39 16.97 28.43
C LYS A 216 17.66 17.36 29.20
N SER A 217 18.81 17.11 28.61
CA SER A 217 20.14 17.55 29.05
C SER A 217 20.92 18.09 27.85
N GLU A 218 22.15 18.50 28.06
CA GLU A 218 23.03 18.93 26.97
C GLU A 218 23.34 17.82 25.97
N ARG A 219 23.40 16.56 26.44
CA ARG A 219 23.78 15.41 25.61
C ARG A 219 22.60 14.54 25.19
N TRP A 220 21.54 14.47 26.00
CA TRP A 220 20.42 13.58 25.78
C TRP A 220 19.10 14.33 25.78
N LYS A 221 18.23 13.97 24.83
CA LYS A 221 16.83 14.35 24.83
C LYS A 221 16.02 13.08 24.63
N LEU A 222 15.01 12.88 25.49
CA LEU A 222 14.15 11.72 25.44
C LEU A 222 12.70 12.19 25.42
N ALA A 223 11.92 11.69 24.47
CA ALA A 223 10.51 12.02 24.33
C ALA A 223 9.68 10.76 24.08
N PHE A 224 8.44 10.83 24.50
CA PHE A 224 7.42 9.86 24.19
C PHE A 224 6.27 10.58 23.49
N ALA A 225 5.77 9.99 22.39
CA ALA A 225 4.60 10.48 21.70
C ALA A 225 3.52 9.39 21.65
N SER A 226 2.26 9.80 21.74
CA SER A 226 1.12 8.93 21.56
C SER A 226 0.06 9.65 20.75
N GLY A 227 -0.73 8.91 19.99
CA GLY A 227 -1.76 9.47 19.13
C GLY A 227 -2.77 8.44 18.67
N VAL A 228 -3.71 8.91 17.87
CA VAL A 228 -4.72 8.11 17.21
C VAL A 228 -4.71 8.44 15.73
N ARG A 229 -4.68 7.42 14.90
CA ARG A 229 -4.99 7.50 13.46
C ARG A 229 -6.46 7.18 13.28
N PHE A 230 -7.17 8.06 12.57
CA PHE A 230 -8.60 7.95 12.29
C PHE A 230 -8.78 7.40 10.87
N PRO A 231 -9.70 6.45 10.66
CA PRO A 231 -9.99 5.88 9.34
C PRO A 231 -10.77 6.87 8.47
N THR A 232 -10.11 7.91 8.00
CA THR A 232 -10.70 8.97 7.16
C THR A 232 -10.41 8.78 5.67
N GLY A 233 -9.45 7.93 5.34
CA GLY A 233 -9.12 7.58 3.96
C GLY A 233 -10.11 6.57 3.38
N GLU A 234 -10.37 6.69 2.08
CA GLU A 234 -11.18 5.71 1.37
C GLU A 234 -10.44 4.37 1.28
N VAL A 235 -11.17 3.28 1.53
CA VAL A 235 -10.65 1.92 1.45
C VAL A 235 -10.77 1.36 0.04
N ASP A 236 -10.08 0.26 -0.25
CA ASP A 236 -10.19 -0.45 -1.52
C ASP A 236 -11.62 -0.96 -1.77
N ASP A 237 -12.06 -0.86 -3.02
CA ASP A 237 -13.35 -1.40 -3.46
C ASP A 237 -13.20 -2.90 -3.79
N PRO A 238 -13.92 -3.81 -3.10
CA PRO A 238 -13.82 -5.25 -3.37
C PRO A 238 -14.22 -5.65 -4.80
N ASP A 239 -14.86 -4.75 -5.53
CA ASP A 239 -15.24 -4.96 -6.93
C ASP A 239 -14.19 -4.45 -7.92
N ASN A 240 -13.13 -3.77 -7.44
CA ASN A 240 -12.07 -3.24 -8.27
C ASN A 240 -10.73 -3.92 -7.93
N LEU A 241 -10.18 -4.70 -8.85
CA LEU A 241 -8.94 -5.45 -8.64
C LEU A 241 -7.67 -4.61 -8.83
N VAL A 242 -7.80 -3.33 -9.17
CA VAL A 242 -6.67 -2.49 -9.59
C VAL A 242 -6.60 -1.14 -8.88
N ASP A 243 -7.53 -0.84 -7.98
CA ASP A 243 -7.49 0.36 -7.16
C ASP A 243 -6.47 0.26 -6.03
N LEU A 244 -6.19 1.40 -5.41
CA LEU A 244 -5.29 1.52 -4.27
C LEU A 244 -6.04 2.33 -3.21
N ALA A 245 -6.14 1.81 -1.99
CA ALA A 245 -6.79 2.52 -0.91
C ALA A 245 -6.01 3.77 -0.47
N PHE A 246 -6.72 4.73 0.11
CA PHE A 246 -6.16 5.94 0.72
C PHE A 246 -6.00 5.80 2.24
N GLY A 247 -6.65 4.82 2.86
CA GLY A 247 -6.62 4.55 4.30
C GLY A 247 -6.84 3.07 4.63
N TYR A 248 -6.77 2.74 5.91
CA TYR A 248 -6.82 1.36 6.42
C TYR A 248 -8.17 0.90 6.94
N SER A 249 -9.14 1.80 7.03
CA SER A 249 -10.45 1.63 7.70
C SER A 249 -10.41 1.39 9.22
N ASN A 250 -9.24 1.18 9.81
CA ASN A 250 -9.07 0.90 11.23
C ASN A 250 -8.68 2.13 12.03
N TYR A 251 -9.17 2.23 13.28
CA TYR A 251 -8.53 3.09 14.27
C TYR A 251 -7.20 2.47 14.67
N THR A 252 -6.14 3.27 14.73
CA THR A 252 -4.82 2.82 15.16
C THR A 252 -4.33 3.67 16.33
N LEU A 253 -3.88 3.05 17.40
CA LEU A 253 -3.21 3.72 18.51
C LEU A 253 -1.71 3.76 18.24
N LEU A 254 -1.14 4.96 18.28
CA LEU A 254 0.25 5.23 17.94
C LEU A 254 1.07 5.47 19.20
N PHE A 255 2.21 4.80 19.31
CA PHE A 255 3.17 4.98 20.40
C PHE A 255 4.57 5.13 19.84
N ARG A 256 5.32 6.16 20.27
CA ARG A 256 6.67 6.46 19.78
C ARG A 256 7.60 6.81 20.94
N SER A 257 8.73 6.14 21.02
CA SER A 257 9.84 6.49 21.91
C SER A 257 10.96 7.09 21.08
N GLN A 258 11.33 8.33 21.34
CA GLN A 258 12.30 9.11 20.57
C GLN A 258 13.48 9.49 21.45
N ASN A 259 14.70 9.15 21.03
CA ASN A 259 15.90 9.26 21.85
C ASN A 259 17.02 9.90 21.04
N ASP A 260 17.42 11.13 21.40
CA ASP A 260 18.50 11.86 20.75
C ASP A 260 19.75 11.86 21.62
N TYR A 261 20.90 11.68 20.98
CA TYR A 261 22.22 11.87 21.58
C TYR A 261 23.01 12.94 20.83
N ASN A 262 23.36 14.02 21.55
CA ASN A 262 24.08 15.19 21.05
C ASN A 262 25.47 15.36 21.67
N GLY A 263 26.04 14.31 22.28
CA GLY A 263 27.32 14.37 22.98
C GLY A 263 28.55 14.51 22.08
N ILE A 264 28.37 14.45 20.77
CA ILE A 264 29.44 14.61 19.77
C ILE A 264 29.19 15.91 19.01
N LYS A 265 30.26 16.73 18.91
CA LYS A 265 30.19 18.05 18.26
C LYS A 265 29.64 17.91 16.81
N ASN A 266 28.65 18.73 16.50
CA ASN A 266 27.99 18.78 15.19
C ASN A 266 27.29 17.47 14.73
N LEU A 267 27.24 16.45 15.56
CA LEU A 267 26.58 15.17 15.23
C LEU A 267 25.42 14.93 16.21
N THR A 268 24.24 14.70 15.67
CA THR A 268 23.07 14.19 16.39
C THR A 268 22.84 12.75 15.97
N LEU A 269 22.75 11.84 16.93
CA LEU A 269 22.30 10.47 16.71
C LEU A 269 20.89 10.33 17.27
N ASN A 270 20.03 9.61 16.57
CA ASN A 270 18.67 9.34 17.02
C ASN A 270 18.36 7.85 16.92
N ALA A 271 17.62 7.34 17.91
CA ALA A 271 16.98 6.03 17.89
C ALA A 271 15.50 6.21 18.23
N THR A 272 14.63 5.77 17.33
CA THR A 272 13.17 5.82 17.51
C THR A 272 12.60 4.42 17.41
N LEU A 273 11.72 4.08 18.37
CA LEU A 273 10.87 2.89 18.32
C LEU A 273 9.43 3.35 18.19
N ILE A 274 8.71 2.76 17.23
CA ILE A 274 7.29 3.01 16.97
C ILE A 274 6.55 1.69 17.14
N TYR A 275 5.40 1.75 17.80
CA TYR A 275 4.44 0.67 17.87
C TYR A 275 3.07 1.20 17.49
N GLU A 276 2.44 0.57 16.52
CA GLU A 276 1.10 0.86 16.06
C GLU A 276 0.19 -0.31 16.43
N LEU A 277 -0.70 -0.08 17.40
CA LEU A 277 -1.75 -1.03 17.77
C LEU A 277 -2.96 -0.76 16.89
N VAL A 278 -3.21 -1.66 15.96
CA VAL A 278 -4.33 -1.58 15.02
C VAL A 278 -5.57 -2.18 15.68
N LEU A 279 -6.65 -1.43 15.77
CA LEU A 279 -7.89 -1.93 16.38
C LEU A 279 -8.70 -2.71 15.35
N PRO A 280 -9.38 -3.81 15.76
CA PRO A 280 -10.23 -4.58 14.87
C PRO A 280 -11.31 -3.74 14.18
N ASP A 281 -11.68 -4.12 12.95
CA ASP A 281 -12.75 -3.51 12.17
C ASP A 281 -13.57 -4.57 11.43
N SER A 282 -14.60 -4.11 10.71
CA SER A 282 -15.34 -4.95 9.78
C SER A 282 -15.36 -4.29 8.40
N GLN A 283 -15.07 -5.06 7.35
CA GLN A 283 -15.01 -4.56 5.99
C GLN A 283 -15.65 -5.53 4.99
N SER A 284 -16.31 -4.99 3.96
CA SER A 284 -16.82 -5.81 2.86
C SER A 284 -15.65 -6.33 1.99
N LYS A 285 -15.54 -7.64 1.86
CA LYS A 285 -14.53 -8.31 1.04
C LYS A 285 -15.14 -9.37 0.15
N ARG A 286 -14.45 -9.71 -0.95
CA ARG A 286 -14.75 -10.92 -1.72
C ARG A 286 -14.05 -12.10 -1.07
N VAL A 287 -14.82 -13.13 -0.72
CA VAL A 287 -14.31 -14.32 -0.01
C VAL A 287 -14.57 -15.57 -0.85
N PRO A 288 -13.55 -16.30 -1.29
CA PRO A 288 -13.75 -17.52 -2.07
C PRO A 288 -14.30 -18.66 -1.22
N ASP A 289 -15.10 -19.50 -1.85
CA ASP A 289 -15.62 -20.77 -1.30
C ASP A 289 -14.75 -21.97 -1.68
N ASP A 290 -13.76 -21.78 -2.54
CA ASP A 290 -12.82 -22.81 -2.99
C ASP A 290 -11.41 -22.20 -3.13
N VAL A 291 -10.43 -22.79 -2.44
CA VAL A 291 -9.03 -22.36 -2.46
C VAL A 291 -8.41 -22.32 -3.87
N ASN A 292 -8.95 -23.10 -4.80
CA ASN A 292 -8.48 -23.15 -6.18
C ASN A 292 -9.24 -22.18 -7.10
N ARG A 293 -10.25 -21.48 -6.60
CA ARG A 293 -11.11 -20.54 -7.33
C ARG A 293 -11.07 -19.15 -6.72
N PRO A 294 -9.95 -18.44 -6.87
CA PRO A 294 -9.77 -17.15 -6.22
C PRO A 294 -10.71 -16.05 -6.75
N ILE A 295 -11.20 -16.17 -7.99
CA ILE A 295 -12.16 -15.23 -8.55
C ILE A 295 -13.56 -15.64 -8.10
N THR A 296 -14.21 -14.80 -7.31
CA THR A 296 -15.52 -15.10 -6.72
C THR A 296 -16.48 -13.90 -6.83
N SER A 297 -17.78 -14.18 -6.90
CA SER A 297 -18.84 -13.18 -6.72
C SER A 297 -19.31 -13.06 -5.27
N ASN A 298 -18.85 -13.97 -4.37
CA ASN A 298 -19.25 -13.99 -2.98
C ASN A 298 -18.65 -12.77 -2.26
N LYS A 299 -19.51 -12.00 -1.59
CA LYS A 299 -19.10 -10.83 -0.77
C LYS A 299 -19.70 -10.96 0.61
N GLU A 300 -18.91 -10.64 1.61
CA GLU A 300 -19.31 -10.64 3.00
C GLU A 300 -18.66 -9.49 3.74
N ASN A 301 -19.31 -8.98 4.80
CA ASN A 301 -18.65 -8.15 5.78
C ASN A 301 -17.88 -9.07 6.71
N VAL A 302 -16.58 -9.06 6.60
CA VAL A 302 -15.69 -9.86 7.44
C VAL A 302 -15.18 -9.03 8.61
N ASP A 303 -15.03 -9.66 9.76
CA ASP A 303 -14.34 -9.07 10.90
C ASP A 303 -12.84 -9.30 10.74
N ARG A 304 -12.06 -8.22 10.93
CA ARG A 304 -10.60 -8.25 10.74
C ARG A 304 -9.89 -7.76 11.99
N ASP A 305 -8.88 -8.49 12.39
CA ASP A 305 -7.84 -8.06 13.34
C ASP A 305 -6.55 -7.90 12.55
N VAL A 306 -6.33 -6.67 12.08
CA VAL A 306 -5.18 -6.32 11.23
C VAL A 306 -3.92 -6.31 12.07
N GLY A 307 -2.86 -6.89 11.53
CA GLY A 307 -1.60 -7.05 12.25
C GLY A 307 -0.99 -5.75 12.76
N ASP A 308 -0.51 -5.76 13.99
CA ASP A 308 0.21 -4.64 14.60
C ASP A 308 1.54 -4.38 13.89
N LEU A 309 1.96 -3.10 13.87
CA LEU A 309 3.22 -2.68 13.26
C LEU A 309 4.24 -2.26 14.33
N ILE A 310 5.46 -2.76 14.16
CA ILE A 310 6.65 -2.31 14.90
C ILE A 310 7.63 -1.69 13.88
N GLU A 311 8.10 -0.49 14.19
CA GLU A 311 9.10 0.20 13.36
C GLU A 311 10.27 0.66 14.22
N PHE A 312 11.48 0.43 13.75
CA PHE A 312 12.71 0.83 14.41
C PHE A 312 13.58 1.68 13.48
N LYS A 313 13.87 2.90 13.90
CA LYS A 313 14.68 3.87 13.16
C LYS A 313 15.98 4.19 13.86
N LEU A 314 17.08 4.18 13.12
CA LEU A 314 18.38 4.70 13.54
C LEU A 314 18.84 5.78 12.57
N SER A 315 19.20 6.93 13.07
CA SER A 315 19.72 7.98 12.21
C SER A 315 20.90 8.75 12.78
N GLY A 316 21.66 9.35 11.87
CA GLY A 316 22.72 10.29 12.19
C GLY A 316 22.60 11.55 11.32
N GLY A 317 22.66 12.74 11.95
CA GLY A 317 22.66 14.02 11.27
C GLY A 317 23.92 14.81 11.59
N TYR A 318 24.67 15.22 10.57
CA TYR A 318 25.91 16.00 10.74
C TYR A 318 25.77 17.43 10.21
N THR A 319 25.94 18.40 11.09
CA THR A 319 25.92 19.83 10.75
C THR A 319 27.32 20.29 10.31
N PHE A 320 27.51 20.38 8.99
CA PHE A 320 28.82 20.70 8.41
C PHE A 320 29.05 22.22 8.22
N ALA A 321 27.99 23.01 8.16
CA ALA A 321 28.03 24.46 8.09
C ALA A 321 26.81 25.03 8.82
N LYS A 322 26.84 26.35 9.13
CA LYS A 322 25.76 27.01 9.86
C LYS A 322 24.41 26.84 9.11
N GLY A 323 23.50 26.13 9.73
CA GLY A 323 22.19 25.80 9.18
C GLY A 323 22.16 24.62 8.21
N PHE A 324 23.29 24.13 7.70
CA PHE A 324 23.33 22.99 6.78
C PHE A 324 23.59 21.68 7.51
N ASN A 325 22.76 20.70 7.24
CA ASN A 325 22.87 19.36 7.79
C ASN A 325 22.75 18.31 6.69
N VAL A 326 23.52 17.22 6.80
CA VAL A 326 23.33 15.99 6.03
C VAL A 326 22.92 14.88 6.97
N SER A 327 22.06 13.97 6.52
CA SER A 327 21.54 12.90 7.34
C SER A 327 21.51 11.57 6.61
N LEU A 328 21.66 10.50 7.40
CA LEU A 328 21.43 9.13 7.01
C LEU A 328 20.48 8.50 8.03
N LEU A 329 19.46 7.81 7.55
CA LEU A 329 18.50 7.05 8.34
C LEU A 329 18.46 5.62 7.83
N TYR A 330 18.45 4.65 8.73
CA TYR A 330 18.03 3.28 8.50
C TYR A 330 16.69 3.07 9.20
N ASP A 331 15.79 2.36 8.52
CA ASP A 331 14.44 2.09 8.97
C ASP A 331 14.12 0.61 8.76
N PHE A 332 13.66 -0.04 9.82
CA PHE A 332 13.16 -1.42 9.81
C PHE A 332 11.70 -1.43 10.24
N GLN A 333 10.86 -2.13 9.49
CA GLN A 333 9.43 -2.28 9.73
C GLN A 333 9.06 -3.75 9.72
N TYR A 334 8.16 -4.09 10.62
CA TYR A 334 7.53 -5.41 10.70
C TYR A 334 6.06 -5.26 11.07
N ALA A 335 5.17 -5.86 10.29
CA ALA A 335 3.78 -6.06 10.66
C ALA A 335 3.49 -7.55 10.83
N SER A 336 2.68 -7.88 11.82
CA SER A 336 2.18 -9.24 12.01
C SER A 336 1.08 -9.57 10.99
N ARG A 337 0.78 -10.87 10.86
CA ARG A 337 -0.28 -11.36 9.96
C ARG A 337 -1.65 -10.93 10.46
N ASP A 338 -2.54 -10.59 9.53
CA ASP A 338 -3.95 -10.33 9.79
C ASP A 338 -4.67 -11.62 10.21
N GLN A 339 -5.76 -11.46 10.95
CA GLN A 339 -6.74 -12.50 11.22
C GLN A 339 -8.09 -12.05 10.68
N VAL A 340 -8.76 -12.94 9.94
CA VAL A 340 -10.03 -12.63 9.27
C VAL A 340 -11.05 -13.71 9.60
N THR A 341 -12.24 -13.31 10.01
CA THR A 341 -13.36 -14.21 10.29
C THR A 341 -14.66 -13.66 9.71
N GLY A 342 -15.62 -14.54 9.46
CA GLY A 342 -16.94 -14.18 8.96
C GLY A 342 -17.98 -15.24 9.33
N ASP A 343 -19.20 -15.04 8.86
CA ASP A 343 -20.36 -15.86 9.26
C ASP A 343 -20.67 -17.00 8.27
N SER A 344 -20.05 -16.99 7.10
CA SER A 344 -20.27 -17.98 6.03
C SER A 344 -19.25 -19.12 6.08
N ASP A 345 -19.51 -20.21 5.36
CA ASP A 345 -18.58 -21.32 5.18
C ASP A 345 -17.63 -21.03 4.00
N PHE A 346 -16.88 -19.90 4.12
CA PHE A 346 -15.91 -19.44 3.12
C PHE A 346 -14.48 -19.64 3.59
N ILE A 347 -13.50 -19.39 2.70
CA ILE A 347 -12.08 -19.60 2.97
C ILE A 347 -11.43 -18.25 3.35
N TYR A 348 -11.54 -17.89 4.64
CA TYR A 348 -11.01 -16.62 5.17
C TYR A 348 -9.49 -16.58 5.20
N GLU A 349 -8.81 -17.71 5.38
CA GLU A 349 -7.35 -17.77 5.35
C GLU A 349 -6.75 -17.21 4.06
N SER A 350 -7.51 -17.21 2.96
CA SER A 350 -7.07 -16.61 1.70
C SER A 350 -6.92 -15.09 1.79
N LEU A 351 -7.62 -14.43 2.72
CA LEU A 351 -7.52 -13.00 2.99
C LEU A 351 -6.38 -12.64 3.95
N GLU A 352 -5.84 -13.63 4.64
CA GLU A 352 -4.74 -13.48 5.58
C GLU A 352 -3.37 -13.77 4.96
N ASP A 353 -3.34 -14.49 3.82
CA ASP A 353 -2.08 -14.89 3.17
C ASP A 353 -1.28 -13.65 2.74
N GLU A 354 0.01 -13.63 3.09
CA GLU A 354 0.98 -12.58 2.75
C GLU A 354 0.65 -11.18 3.32
N THR A 355 -0.21 -11.09 4.37
CA THR A 355 -0.53 -9.81 5.04
C THR A 355 0.55 -9.39 6.04
N ASP A 356 1.34 -10.32 6.60
CA ASP A 356 2.55 -9.97 7.33
C ASP A 356 3.61 -9.42 6.40
N PHE A 357 4.37 -8.42 6.84
CA PHE A 357 5.46 -7.90 6.04
C PHE A 357 6.71 -7.51 6.83
N LYS A 358 7.82 -7.42 6.11
CA LYS A 358 9.07 -6.85 6.60
C LYS A 358 9.61 -5.87 5.57
N ALA A 359 10.17 -4.76 6.04
CA ALA A 359 10.82 -3.80 5.15
C ALA A 359 12.12 -3.26 5.77
N HIS A 360 13.14 -3.12 4.94
CA HIS A 360 14.39 -2.49 5.28
C HIS A 360 14.63 -1.33 4.31
N GLU A 361 14.81 -0.15 4.86
CA GLU A 361 14.93 1.07 4.08
C GLU A 361 16.11 1.92 4.55
N TYR A 362 16.65 2.72 3.63
CA TYR A 362 17.51 3.81 4.01
C TYR A 362 17.03 5.13 3.41
N THR A 363 17.30 6.22 4.12
CA THR A 363 17.08 7.57 3.63
C THR A 363 18.36 8.38 3.76
N VAL A 364 18.74 9.06 2.67
CA VAL A 364 19.80 10.08 2.69
C VAL A 364 19.17 11.44 2.48
N GLY A 365 19.62 12.43 3.24
CA GLY A 365 19.00 13.75 3.18
C GLY A 365 19.99 14.89 3.39
N ILE A 366 19.57 16.07 2.91
CA ILE A 366 20.20 17.35 3.18
C ILE A 366 19.13 18.31 3.64
N SER A 367 19.46 19.19 4.59
CA SER A 367 18.55 20.24 5.04
C SER A 367 19.28 21.54 5.30
N TYR A 368 18.52 22.61 5.21
CA TYR A 368 18.96 23.96 5.58
C TYR A 368 17.99 24.59 6.56
N SER A 369 18.51 25.08 7.70
CA SER A 369 17.75 25.74 8.74
C SER A 369 18.17 27.19 8.88
N THR A 370 17.22 28.11 8.84
CA THR A 370 17.43 29.53 9.14
C THR A 370 17.32 29.83 10.64
N ILE A 371 16.94 28.85 11.47
CA ILE A 371 16.74 29.04 12.92
C ILE A 371 17.99 29.66 13.60
N PRO A 372 19.25 29.23 13.32
CA PRO A 372 20.43 29.87 13.91
C PRO A 372 20.59 31.34 13.50
N LEU A 373 20.17 31.71 12.29
CA LEU A 373 20.21 33.10 11.81
C LEU A 373 19.07 33.94 12.40
N PHE A 374 17.88 33.31 12.58
CA PHE A 374 16.75 33.95 13.24
C PHE A 374 17.06 34.31 14.69
N VAL A 375 17.67 33.40 15.45
CA VAL A 375 18.11 33.66 16.85
C VAL A 375 19.11 34.79 16.90
N GLU A 376 20.02 34.93 15.91
CA GLU A 376 20.95 36.03 15.77
C GLU A 376 20.34 37.31 15.20
N LYS A 377 19.02 37.34 14.94
CA LYS A 377 18.32 38.47 14.31
C LYS A 377 18.82 38.82 12.90
N LYS A 378 19.49 37.90 12.21
CA LYS A 378 20.00 38.04 10.84
C LYS A 378 19.05 37.55 9.77
N PHE A 379 17.97 36.88 10.15
CA PHE A 379 16.92 36.43 9.27
C PHE A 379 15.57 36.53 9.98
N SER A 380 14.50 36.83 9.24
CA SER A 380 13.18 37.17 9.83
C SER A 380 12.26 35.97 10.03
N VAL A 381 12.53 34.83 9.39
CA VAL A 381 11.64 33.65 9.39
C VAL A 381 12.41 32.42 9.87
N PRO A 382 11.99 31.77 10.97
CA PRO A 382 12.56 30.50 11.40
C PRO A 382 11.95 29.36 10.57
N LEU A 383 12.72 28.87 9.59
CA LEU A 383 12.29 27.79 8.70
C LEU A 383 13.37 26.70 8.58
N VAL A 384 12.92 25.51 8.19
CA VAL A 384 13.78 24.40 7.75
C VAL A 384 13.27 23.91 6.40
N ALA A 385 14.16 23.85 5.41
CA ALA A 385 13.91 23.20 4.13
C ALA A 385 14.74 21.94 4.02
N SER A 386 14.20 20.87 3.47
CA SER A 386 14.87 19.59 3.36
C SER A 386 14.57 18.90 2.02
N LEU A 387 15.54 18.12 1.58
CA LEU A 387 15.44 17.23 0.43
C LEU A 387 16.02 15.88 0.83
N SER A 388 15.31 14.81 0.56
CA SER A 388 15.80 13.46 0.85
C SER A 388 15.40 12.46 -0.24
N TYR A 389 16.17 11.37 -0.30
CA TYR A 389 15.87 10.20 -1.13
C TYR A 389 15.78 8.98 -0.22
N ARG A 390 14.72 8.21 -0.38
CA ARG A 390 14.48 6.95 0.32
C ARG A 390 14.44 5.78 -0.66
N ASN A 391 14.97 4.64 -0.22
CA ASN A 391 14.95 3.39 -0.97
C ASN A 391 14.69 2.22 -0.04
N ARG A 392 13.65 1.44 -0.36
CA ARG A 392 13.40 0.11 0.22
C ARG A 392 14.26 -0.89 -0.53
N PHE A 393 15.33 -1.35 0.10
CA PHE A 393 16.32 -2.19 -0.54
C PHE A 393 16.14 -3.68 -0.28
N ALA A 394 15.39 -4.06 0.78
CA ALA A 394 15.03 -5.44 1.10
C ALA A 394 13.68 -5.47 1.81
N GLY A 395 13.02 -6.63 1.77
CA GLY A 395 11.74 -6.84 2.43
C GLY A 395 11.16 -8.20 2.15
N ALA A 396 9.96 -8.45 2.67
CA ALA A 396 9.09 -9.57 2.35
C ALA A 396 7.65 -9.08 2.33
N ASN A 397 6.85 -9.53 1.37
CA ASN A 397 5.45 -9.13 1.16
C ASN A 397 5.25 -7.61 1.07
N VAL A 398 6.13 -6.91 0.36
CA VAL A 398 6.11 -5.45 0.33
C VAL A 398 6.61 -4.91 -1.00
N THR A 399 6.04 -3.78 -1.44
CA THR A 399 6.46 -3.12 -2.69
C THR A 399 7.91 -2.64 -2.60
N LYS A 400 8.66 -2.77 -3.69
CA LYS A 400 10.01 -2.22 -3.84
C LYS A 400 9.94 -0.75 -4.25
N SER A 401 9.74 0.12 -3.26
CA SER A 401 9.50 1.54 -3.48
C SER A 401 10.75 2.41 -3.29
N GLN A 402 10.78 3.51 -4.02
CA GLN A 402 11.75 4.59 -3.88
C GLN A 402 11.02 5.91 -4.03
N TYR A 403 11.43 6.94 -3.29
CA TYR A 403 10.88 8.27 -3.48
C TYR A 403 11.86 9.39 -3.14
N ILE A 404 11.57 10.56 -3.68
CA ILE A 404 12.18 11.83 -3.29
C ILE A 404 11.17 12.57 -2.42
N ASN A 405 11.63 13.07 -1.27
CA ASN A 405 10.82 13.91 -0.39
C ASN A 405 11.41 15.32 -0.33
N PHE A 406 10.52 16.28 -0.44
CA PHE A 406 10.81 17.69 -0.18
C PHE A 406 9.99 18.15 1.04
N GLY A 407 10.66 18.67 2.05
CA GLY A 407 10.04 19.14 3.28
C GLY A 407 10.26 20.64 3.50
N LEU A 408 9.22 21.33 3.99
CA LEU A 408 9.29 22.72 4.43
C LEU A 408 8.61 22.87 5.79
N GLN A 409 9.35 23.33 6.78
CA GLN A 409 8.88 23.52 8.14
C GLN A 409 9.02 24.98 8.56
N LEU A 410 7.96 25.56 9.10
CA LEU A 410 7.85 26.93 9.54
C LEU A 410 7.47 26.99 11.01
N TYR A 411 8.01 27.98 11.73
CA TYR A 411 7.66 28.26 13.12
C TYR A 411 7.15 29.71 13.24
N PHE A 412 6.08 29.93 13.99
CA PHE A 412 5.48 31.26 14.18
C PHE A 412 4.69 31.37 15.48
#